data_1366c1d2f52b49d4d3efedf4cb503750
#
_entry.id   1366c1d2f52b49d4d3efedf4cb503750
#
_cell.length_a   1.000
_cell.length_b   1.000
_cell.length_c   1.000
_cell.angle_alpha   90.00
_cell.angle_beta   90.00
_cell.angle_gamma   90.00
#
_symmetry.space_group_name_H-M   'P 1'
#
loop_
_entity.id
_entity.type
_entity.pdbx_description
1 polymer ?
#
loop_
_entity_poly.entity_id
_entity_poly.type
_entity_poly.pdbx_seq_one_letter_code
_entity_poly.pdbx_strand_id
1 'polypeptide(L)'
;EIEQRGVQALVKVSDPSGNVHELSWGHRSDCLPFVSPQGVPRFITGDMGLGHTVLPAPNFDATLAFAKDVLGFALSDIFNFRPDPSAPPIRIHFLHCQNARHHSLALAEYPVPSGCVHVMVEVDSMTEVGRAHDRLRAHEGKLSATLGQHLNDRMTSFYMKTPSGFDLEYGYGGLQVDWAEHSAFEFTRVSIWGHDFSVGQQ
;
A
#
# COMPACT_ATOMS: atom_id res chain seq x y z
N GLU A 1 22.55 -1.00 12.92
CA GLU A 1 21.15 -0.93 12.43
C GLU A 1 20.40 0.32 12.93
N ILE A 2 20.36 0.57 14.25
CA ILE A 2 19.70 1.75 14.85
C ILE A 2 20.19 3.06 14.23
N GLU A 3 21.49 3.20 14.10
CA GLU A 3 22.12 4.39 13.50
C GLU A 3 21.77 4.55 12.02
N GLN A 4 21.76 3.46 11.26
CA GLN A 4 21.38 3.44 9.83
C GLN A 4 19.91 3.78 9.61
N ARG A 5 19.03 3.44 10.56
CA ARG A 5 17.60 3.78 10.51
C ARG A 5 17.30 5.17 11.05
N GLY A 6 18.27 5.82 11.70
CA GLY A 6 18.06 7.12 12.34
C GLY A 6 17.04 7.08 13.47
N VAL A 7 17.02 6.01 14.27
CA VAL A 7 16.07 5.79 15.37
C VAL A 7 16.79 5.57 16.69
N GLN A 8 16.10 5.73 17.81
CA GLN A 8 16.66 5.48 19.14
C GLN A 8 16.51 4.01 19.56
N ALA A 9 15.43 3.38 19.16
CA ALA A 9 15.18 1.97 19.44
C ALA A 9 14.55 1.27 18.23
N LEU A 10 14.85 -0.01 18.07
CA LEU A 10 14.36 -0.86 16.99
C LEU A 10 14.19 -2.29 17.50
N VAL A 11 13.03 -2.87 17.20
CA VAL A 11 12.76 -4.31 17.38
C VAL A 11 12.33 -4.88 16.05
N LYS A 12 12.86 -6.05 15.70
CA LYS A 12 12.43 -6.82 14.52
C LYS A 12 11.59 -8.00 14.97
N VAL A 13 10.47 -8.18 14.33
CA VAL A 13 9.58 -9.32 14.51
C VAL A 13 9.20 -9.90 13.17
N SER A 14 9.06 -11.23 13.08
CA SER A 14 8.57 -11.89 11.88
C SER A 14 7.14 -12.33 12.09
N ASP A 15 6.28 -12.09 11.10
CA ASP A 15 4.94 -12.62 11.10
C ASP A 15 4.91 -14.11 10.69
N PRO A 16 3.78 -14.81 10.82
CA PRO A 16 3.67 -16.23 10.46
C PRO A 16 3.85 -16.55 8.97
N SER A 17 3.79 -15.56 8.08
CA SER A 17 4.10 -15.70 6.65
C SER A 17 5.56 -15.40 6.32
N GLY A 18 6.37 -14.98 7.32
CA GLY A 18 7.80 -14.70 7.18
C GLY A 18 8.12 -13.26 6.81
N ASN A 19 7.14 -12.35 6.75
CA ASN A 19 7.43 -10.93 6.58
C ASN A 19 8.09 -10.37 7.85
N VAL A 20 9.14 -9.56 7.67
CA VAL A 20 9.87 -8.94 8.78
C VAL A 20 9.37 -7.51 8.99
N HIS A 21 8.88 -7.26 10.19
CA HIS A 21 8.42 -5.94 10.62
C HIS A 21 9.48 -5.30 11.53
N GLU A 22 9.82 -4.04 11.25
CA GLU A 22 10.68 -3.22 12.10
C GLU A 22 9.81 -2.23 12.89
N LEU A 23 9.73 -2.44 14.21
CA LEU A 23 9.06 -1.53 15.13
C LEU A 23 10.11 -0.60 15.70
N SER A 24 9.99 0.70 15.42
CA SER A 24 11.00 1.68 15.76
C SER A 24 10.44 2.84 16.57
N TRP A 25 11.28 3.44 17.41
CA TRP A 25 10.95 4.57 18.24
C TRP A 25 12.05 5.64 18.22
N GLY A 26 11.65 6.90 18.39
CA GLY A 26 12.58 8.01 18.51
C GLY A 26 13.30 8.30 17.20
N HIS A 27 12.56 8.45 16.11
CA HIS A 27 13.10 8.84 14.81
C HIS A 27 13.82 10.18 14.91
N ARG A 28 14.98 10.29 14.30
CA ARG A 28 15.62 11.58 14.07
C ARG A 28 14.77 12.37 13.09
N SER A 29 14.41 13.59 13.46
CA SER A 29 13.73 14.51 12.57
C SER A 29 14.75 15.50 12.02
N ASP A 30 14.75 15.67 10.72
CA ASP A 30 15.39 16.83 10.09
C ASP A 30 14.40 18.00 10.20
N CYS A 31 14.86 19.17 10.65
CA CYS A 31 14.04 20.36 10.74
C CYS A 31 13.69 20.97 9.39
N LEU A 32 14.30 20.49 8.31
CA LEU A 32 14.04 20.95 6.96
C LEU A 32 12.95 20.10 6.31
N PRO A 33 11.97 20.71 5.61
CA PRO A 33 10.98 19.95 4.86
C PRO A 33 11.66 19.19 3.73
N PHE A 34 11.15 17.99 3.43
CA PHE A 34 11.60 17.22 2.27
C PHE A 34 11.33 18.02 0.98
N VAL A 35 12.37 18.17 0.18
CA VAL A 35 12.28 18.77 -1.15
C VAL A 35 12.51 17.69 -2.19
N SER A 36 11.47 17.41 -2.97
CA SER A 36 11.55 16.40 -4.03
C SER A 36 12.52 16.85 -5.13
N PRO A 37 13.52 16.03 -5.50
CA PRO A 37 14.40 16.32 -6.62
C PRO A 37 13.67 16.33 -7.98
N GLN A 38 12.46 15.78 -8.04
CA GLN A 38 11.59 15.77 -9.22
C GLN A 38 10.52 16.87 -9.20
N GLY A 39 10.59 17.80 -8.22
CA GLY A 39 9.67 18.91 -8.12
C GLY A 39 8.25 18.55 -7.68
N VAL A 40 8.05 17.39 -7.05
CA VAL A 40 6.77 17.02 -6.43
C VAL A 40 6.55 17.95 -5.23
N PRO A 41 5.46 18.75 -5.20
CA PRO A 41 5.27 19.75 -4.16
C PRO A 41 5.10 19.14 -2.77
N ARG A 42 4.33 18.04 -2.68
CA ARG A 42 3.98 17.43 -1.41
C ARG A 42 3.56 15.98 -1.56
N PHE A 43 3.98 15.15 -0.60
CA PHE A 43 3.41 13.82 -0.32
C PHE A 43 2.51 13.91 0.91
N ILE A 44 1.42 13.14 0.91
CA ILE A 44 0.51 13.03 2.05
C ILE A 44 1.12 12.03 3.03
N THR A 45 1.75 12.56 4.07
CA THR A 45 2.52 11.85 5.10
C THR A 45 2.17 12.39 6.50
N GLY A 46 3.11 12.43 7.42
CA GLY A 46 2.88 12.86 8.81
C GLY A 46 2.07 11.80 9.56
N ASP A 47 0.98 12.23 10.19
CA ASP A 47 0.09 11.32 10.94
C ASP A 47 -0.53 10.22 10.07
N MET A 48 -0.61 10.42 8.75
CA MET A 48 -1.09 9.44 7.79
C MET A 48 -0.05 8.36 7.44
N GLY A 49 1.19 8.47 7.94
CA GLY A 49 2.29 7.58 7.56
C GLY A 49 2.77 7.79 6.12
N LEU A 50 3.66 6.92 5.63
CA LEU A 50 4.20 7.02 4.26
C LEU A 50 3.12 6.83 3.19
N GLY A 51 2.24 5.89 3.41
CA GLY A 51 1.23 5.40 2.50
C GLY A 51 0.72 4.05 3.00
N HIS A 52 0.67 3.05 2.12
CA HIS A 52 0.40 1.67 2.52
C HIS A 52 1.35 0.68 1.83
N THR A 53 1.36 -0.54 2.35
CA THR A 53 2.02 -1.69 1.70
C THR A 53 1.06 -2.87 1.62
N VAL A 54 1.20 -3.68 0.57
CA VAL A 54 0.53 -4.97 0.45
C VAL A 54 1.57 -6.07 0.54
N LEU A 55 1.42 -6.93 1.53
CA LEU A 55 2.34 -8.02 1.81
C LEU A 55 1.73 -9.38 1.46
N PRO A 56 2.54 -10.33 0.97
CA PRO A 56 2.11 -11.71 0.81
C PRO A 56 1.82 -12.34 2.17
N ALA A 57 0.73 -13.08 2.26
CA ALA A 57 0.32 -13.80 3.46
C ALA A 57 -0.13 -15.23 3.13
N PRO A 58 0.78 -16.12 2.69
CA PRO A 58 0.40 -17.51 2.39
C PRO A 58 -0.10 -18.28 3.62
N ASN A 59 0.32 -17.89 4.83
CA ASN A 59 -0.26 -18.37 6.10
C ASN A 59 -1.28 -17.34 6.61
N PHE A 60 -2.37 -17.16 5.86
CA PHE A 60 -3.24 -16.01 5.95
C PHE A 60 -3.86 -15.80 7.33
N ASP A 61 -4.53 -16.80 7.89
CA ASP A 61 -5.28 -16.63 9.14
C ASP A 61 -4.37 -16.32 10.33
N ALA A 62 -3.22 -16.98 10.42
CA ALA A 62 -2.25 -16.71 11.47
C ALA A 62 -1.58 -15.33 11.30
N THR A 63 -1.30 -14.92 10.04
CA THR A 63 -0.73 -13.60 9.75
C THR A 63 -1.72 -12.47 10.03
N LEU A 64 -2.99 -12.67 9.70
CA LEU A 64 -4.05 -11.73 10.03
C LEU A 64 -4.23 -11.58 11.54
N ALA A 65 -4.23 -12.69 12.28
CA ALA A 65 -4.29 -12.65 13.75
C ALA A 65 -3.08 -11.91 14.33
N PHE A 66 -1.87 -12.19 13.84
CA PHE A 66 -0.66 -11.49 14.26
C PHE A 66 -0.75 -9.97 13.98
N ALA A 67 -1.21 -9.55 12.81
CA ALA A 67 -1.37 -8.14 12.48
C ALA A 67 -2.36 -7.44 13.43
N LYS A 68 -3.46 -8.10 13.79
CA LYS A 68 -4.48 -7.53 14.68
C LYS A 68 -4.08 -7.58 16.15
N ASP A 69 -3.65 -8.73 16.63
CA ASP A 69 -3.49 -8.98 18.07
C ASP A 69 -2.12 -8.55 18.60
N VAL A 70 -1.09 -8.54 17.73
CA VAL A 70 0.29 -8.17 18.09
C VAL A 70 0.65 -6.78 17.60
N LEU A 71 0.36 -6.45 16.33
CA LEU A 71 0.71 -5.15 15.75
C LEU A 71 -0.36 -4.07 15.95
N GLY A 72 -1.58 -4.45 16.36
CA GLY A 72 -2.65 -3.51 16.72
C GLY A 72 -3.40 -2.92 15.51
N PHE A 73 -3.34 -3.57 14.35
CA PHE A 73 -4.15 -3.17 13.19
C PHE A 73 -5.62 -3.54 13.38
N ALA A 74 -6.51 -2.77 12.75
CA ALA A 74 -7.93 -3.10 12.67
C ALA A 74 -8.37 -3.27 11.20
N LEU A 75 -9.47 -3.99 10.99
CA LEU A 75 -9.98 -4.30 9.65
C LEU A 75 -10.68 -3.09 9.04
N SER A 76 -10.30 -2.73 7.83
CA SER A 76 -10.98 -1.73 6.99
C SER A 76 -12.00 -2.37 6.07
N ASP A 77 -11.53 -3.27 5.19
CA ASP A 77 -12.38 -3.94 4.18
C ASP A 77 -11.79 -5.28 3.75
N ILE A 78 -12.60 -6.06 3.02
CA ILE A 78 -12.25 -7.38 2.48
C ILE A 78 -12.46 -7.40 0.97
N PHE A 79 -11.41 -7.68 0.23
CA PHE A 79 -11.49 -7.95 -1.20
C PHE A 79 -11.39 -9.46 -1.46
N ASN A 80 -12.42 -10.01 -2.08
CA ASN A 80 -12.47 -11.41 -2.50
C ASN A 80 -12.11 -11.51 -3.99
N PHE A 81 -10.83 -11.64 -4.27
CA PHE A 81 -10.31 -11.71 -5.64
C PHE A 81 -10.58 -13.08 -6.26
N ARG A 82 -11.22 -13.13 -7.42
CA ARG A 82 -11.57 -14.35 -8.15
C ARG A 82 -11.02 -14.31 -9.57
N PRO A 83 -9.73 -14.65 -9.77
CA PRO A 83 -9.17 -14.74 -11.13
C PRO A 83 -9.76 -15.89 -11.92
N ASP A 84 -10.15 -16.97 -11.23
CA ASP A 84 -10.87 -18.12 -11.77
C ASP A 84 -12.21 -18.27 -11.03
N PRO A 85 -13.38 -18.15 -11.74
CA PRO A 85 -14.69 -18.29 -11.13
C PRO A 85 -14.95 -19.68 -10.50
N SER A 86 -14.24 -20.71 -10.94
CA SER A 86 -14.37 -22.09 -10.45
C SER A 86 -13.55 -22.37 -9.18
N ALA A 87 -12.58 -21.50 -8.86
CA ALA A 87 -11.73 -21.62 -7.69
C ALA A 87 -12.26 -20.82 -6.49
N PRO A 88 -11.88 -21.16 -5.25
CA PRO A 88 -12.11 -20.29 -4.10
C PRO A 88 -11.50 -18.91 -4.31
N PRO A 89 -12.10 -17.86 -3.73
CA PRO A 89 -11.53 -16.53 -3.82
C PRO A 89 -10.19 -16.45 -3.06
N ILE A 90 -9.28 -15.66 -3.59
CA ILE A 90 -8.08 -15.24 -2.87
C ILE A 90 -8.49 -14.07 -1.97
N ARG A 91 -8.23 -14.17 -0.66
CA ARG A 91 -8.57 -13.12 0.30
C ARG A 91 -7.50 -12.04 0.29
N ILE A 92 -7.95 -10.78 0.26
CA ILE A 92 -7.10 -9.62 0.49
C ILE A 92 -7.79 -8.76 1.55
N HIS A 93 -7.21 -8.66 2.75
CA HIS A 93 -7.75 -7.87 3.83
C HIS A 93 -6.97 -6.56 3.97
N PHE A 94 -7.68 -5.46 3.98
CA PHE A 94 -7.16 -4.11 4.19
C PHE A 94 -7.25 -3.76 5.67
N LEU A 95 -6.14 -3.25 6.23
CA LEU A 95 -5.97 -3.03 7.65
C LEU A 95 -5.49 -1.61 7.92
N HIS A 96 -6.07 -0.94 8.91
CA HIS A 96 -5.72 0.43 9.29
C HIS A 96 -5.01 0.51 10.64
N CYS A 97 -4.26 1.60 10.80
CA CYS A 97 -3.73 2.08 12.07
C CYS A 97 -4.74 3.04 12.75
N GLN A 98 -4.33 3.63 13.88
CA GLN A 98 -5.13 4.65 14.59
C GLN A 98 -4.97 6.05 13.95
N ASN A 99 -5.12 6.13 12.62
CA ASN A 99 -5.14 7.37 11.84
C ASN A 99 -6.27 7.31 10.81
N ALA A 100 -6.49 8.40 10.07
CA ALA A 100 -7.59 8.48 9.13
C ALA A 100 -7.32 7.79 7.77
N ARG A 101 -6.12 7.24 7.53
CA ARG A 101 -5.84 6.52 6.28
C ARG A 101 -6.65 5.23 6.21
N HIS A 102 -7.37 5.03 5.12
CA HIS A 102 -8.24 3.87 4.92
C HIS A 102 -7.53 2.54 5.23
N HIS A 103 -6.29 2.39 4.79
CA HIS A 103 -5.44 1.26 5.17
C HIS A 103 -3.96 1.63 5.08
N SER A 104 -3.16 1.05 5.96
CA SER A 104 -1.70 1.17 5.96
C SER A 104 -1.02 -0.15 5.63
N LEU A 105 -1.76 -1.26 5.76
CA LEU A 105 -1.34 -2.62 5.43
C LEU A 105 -2.47 -3.32 4.70
N ALA A 106 -2.15 -4.12 3.69
CA ALA A 106 -3.03 -5.17 3.22
C ALA A 106 -2.29 -6.51 3.20
N LEU A 107 -3.01 -7.58 3.52
CA LEU A 107 -2.52 -8.96 3.49
C LEU A 107 -3.17 -9.69 2.33
N ALA A 108 -2.37 -10.23 1.42
CA ALA A 108 -2.83 -10.95 0.25
C ALA A 108 -2.52 -12.45 0.39
N GLU A 109 -3.53 -13.31 0.28
CA GLU A 109 -3.46 -14.76 0.51
C GLU A 109 -2.73 -15.50 -0.63
N TYR A 110 -1.56 -15.01 -1.03
CA TYR A 110 -0.69 -15.67 -2.00
C TYR A 110 0.77 -15.29 -1.78
N PRO A 111 1.72 -16.15 -2.19
CA PRO A 111 3.13 -15.80 -2.16
C PRO A 111 3.52 -14.91 -3.33
N VAL A 112 4.50 -14.03 -3.14
CA VAL A 112 5.16 -13.29 -4.22
C VAL A 112 6.68 -13.38 -4.08
N PRO A 113 7.43 -13.60 -5.18
CA PRO A 113 8.88 -13.75 -5.13
C PRO A 113 9.63 -12.53 -4.60
N SER A 114 9.11 -11.32 -4.80
CA SER A 114 9.70 -10.07 -4.32
C SER A 114 9.54 -9.85 -2.81
N GLY A 115 8.71 -10.66 -2.11
CA GLY A 115 8.39 -10.46 -0.71
C GLY A 115 7.49 -9.24 -0.42
N CYS A 116 7.07 -8.51 -1.44
CA CYS A 116 6.14 -7.39 -1.36
C CYS A 116 5.30 -7.35 -2.63
N VAL A 117 4.00 -7.12 -2.53
CA VAL A 117 3.13 -6.94 -3.70
C VAL A 117 3.32 -5.53 -4.24
N HIS A 118 3.02 -4.53 -3.41
CA HIS A 118 3.31 -3.14 -3.74
C HIS A 118 3.46 -2.25 -2.50
N VAL A 119 4.05 -1.08 -2.74
CA VAL A 119 4.03 0.07 -1.82
C VAL A 119 3.28 1.20 -2.49
N MET A 120 2.43 1.91 -1.75
CA MET A 120 1.72 3.08 -2.23
C MET A 120 2.28 4.36 -1.62
N VAL A 121 2.39 5.40 -2.46
CA VAL A 121 2.66 6.76 -2.02
C VAL A 121 1.58 7.70 -2.56
N GLU A 122 1.13 8.62 -1.72
CA GLU A 122 0.07 9.56 -2.05
C GLU A 122 0.63 10.99 -2.21
N VAL A 123 0.22 11.65 -3.30
CA VAL A 123 0.53 13.06 -3.56
C VAL A 123 -0.70 13.94 -3.34
N ASP A 124 -0.51 15.24 -3.27
CA ASP A 124 -1.56 16.20 -2.91
C ASP A 124 -2.45 16.64 -4.07
N SER A 125 -2.17 16.20 -5.30
CA SER A 125 -2.98 16.58 -6.45
C SER A 125 -2.97 15.55 -7.58
N MET A 126 -4.08 15.49 -8.33
CA MET A 126 -4.17 14.69 -9.56
C MET A 126 -3.16 15.15 -10.63
N THR A 127 -2.78 16.43 -10.62
CA THR A 127 -1.74 16.95 -11.51
C THR A 127 -0.41 16.23 -11.29
N GLU A 128 -0.05 15.94 -10.04
CA GLU A 128 1.20 15.22 -9.75
C GLU A 128 1.13 13.74 -10.15
N VAL A 129 -0.05 13.12 -10.09
CA VAL A 129 -0.25 11.77 -10.65
C VAL A 129 -0.02 11.78 -12.16
N GLY A 130 -0.61 12.75 -12.88
CA GLY A 130 -0.39 12.90 -14.32
C GLY A 130 1.08 13.17 -14.68
N ARG A 131 1.75 14.06 -13.97
CA ARG A 131 3.18 14.32 -14.16
C ARG A 131 4.07 13.12 -13.90
N ALA A 132 3.76 12.31 -12.88
CA ALA A 132 4.47 11.08 -12.61
C ALA A 132 4.28 10.05 -13.72
N HIS A 133 3.05 9.93 -14.24
CA HIS A 133 2.75 9.07 -15.37
C HIS A 133 3.51 9.51 -16.65
N ASP A 134 3.59 10.82 -16.92
CA ASP A 134 4.37 11.34 -18.06
C ASP A 134 5.87 11.06 -17.89
N ARG A 135 6.41 11.24 -16.67
CA ARG A 135 7.82 10.89 -16.37
C ARG A 135 8.09 9.41 -16.59
N LEU A 136 7.19 8.52 -16.13
CA LEU A 136 7.33 7.08 -16.33
C LEU A 136 7.47 6.74 -17.82
N ARG A 137 6.61 7.32 -18.66
CA ARG A 137 6.65 7.12 -20.13
C ARG A 137 7.90 7.69 -20.76
N ALA A 138 8.33 8.89 -20.33
CA ALA A 138 9.53 9.54 -20.87
C ALA A 138 10.84 8.79 -20.55
N HIS A 139 10.85 7.99 -19.49
CA HIS A 139 11.99 7.18 -19.06
C HIS A 139 11.81 5.68 -19.34
N GLU A 140 10.91 5.31 -20.25
CA GLU A 140 10.64 3.92 -20.65
C GLU A 140 10.31 2.99 -19.48
N GLY A 141 9.75 3.56 -18.40
CA GLY A 141 9.30 2.80 -17.25
C GLY A 141 8.08 1.94 -17.58
N LYS A 142 7.96 0.81 -16.89
CA LYS A 142 6.90 -0.16 -17.15
C LYS A 142 5.70 0.06 -16.22
N LEU A 143 4.52 0.22 -16.80
CA LEU A 143 3.26 0.15 -16.07
C LEU A 143 2.98 -1.29 -15.62
N SER A 144 2.49 -1.44 -14.38
CA SER A 144 1.88 -2.69 -13.91
C SER A 144 0.37 -2.62 -14.01
N ALA A 145 -0.22 -1.44 -13.83
CA ALA A 145 -1.63 -1.18 -14.08
C ALA A 145 -1.83 0.25 -14.58
N THR A 146 -2.84 0.41 -15.44
CA THR A 146 -3.23 1.72 -15.95
C THR A 146 -3.82 2.62 -14.88
N LEU A 147 -3.98 3.91 -15.17
CA LEU A 147 -4.69 4.84 -14.31
C LEU A 147 -6.12 4.33 -14.04
N GLY A 148 -6.54 4.40 -12.79
CA GLY A 148 -7.85 3.98 -12.35
C GLY A 148 -8.23 4.55 -10.99
N GLN A 149 -9.42 4.20 -10.51
CA GLN A 149 -9.88 4.57 -9.17
C GLN A 149 -10.40 3.34 -8.43
N HIS A 150 -9.86 3.09 -7.25
CA HIS A 150 -10.27 1.98 -6.40
C HIS A 150 -11.69 2.14 -5.85
N LEU A 151 -12.32 0.99 -5.59
CA LEU A 151 -13.68 0.97 -5.06
C LEU A 151 -13.71 1.32 -3.56
N ASN A 152 -12.79 0.77 -2.79
CA ASN A 152 -12.79 0.83 -1.32
C ASN A 152 -12.28 2.19 -0.79
N ASP A 153 -11.05 2.55 -1.09
CA ASP A 153 -10.40 3.76 -0.56
C ASP A 153 -10.48 4.98 -1.49
N ARG A 154 -11.14 4.86 -2.66
CA ARG A 154 -11.29 5.93 -3.65
C ARG A 154 -9.99 6.47 -4.24
N MET A 155 -8.86 5.88 -3.91
CA MET A 155 -7.57 6.30 -4.46
C MET A 155 -7.60 6.29 -5.98
N THR A 156 -7.23 7.40 -6.61
CA THR A 156 -6.99 7.48 -8.05
C THR A 156 -5.49 7.35 -8.28
N SER A 157 -5.08 6.25 -8.90
CA SER A 157 -3.68 5.86 -8.97
C SER A 157 -3.34 5.11 -10.26
N PHE A 158 -2.06 4.89 -10.48
CA PHE A 158 -1.53 3.92 -11.43
C PHE A 158 -0.38 3.15 -10.77
N TYR A 159 -0.03 2.01 -11.35
CA TYR A 159 1.02 1.14 -10.82
C TYR A 159 2.19 1.05 -11.78
N MET A 160 3.40 1.02 -11.24
CA MET A 160 4.63 0.88 -12.01
C MET A 160 5.57 -0.16 -11.40
N LYS A 161 6.35 -0.82 -12.23
CA LYS A 161 7.38 -1.77 -11.80
C LYS A 161 8.55 -1.04 -11.16
N THR A 162 8.99 -1.54 -10.01
CA THR A 162 10.24 -1.09 -9.39
C THR A 162 11.42 -1.98 -9.81
N PRO A 163 12.67 -1.48 -9.73
CA PRO A 163 13.85 -2.33 -9.95
C PRO A 163 13.97 -3.51 -8.97
N SER A 164 13.32 -3.43 -7.81
CA SER A 164 13.30 -4.48 -6.78
C SER A 164 12.26 -5.56 -7.02
N GLY A 165 11.43 -5.45 -8.08
CA GLY A 165 10.48 -6.47 -8.49
C GLY A 165 9.11 -6.42 -7.83
N PHE A 166 8.86 -5.47 -6.92
CA PHE A 166 7.51 -5.15 -6.45
C PHE A 166 6.95 -3.94 -7.21
N ASP A 167 5.66 -3.68 -7.08
CA ASP A 167 5.04 -2.54 -7.73
C ASP A 167 5.04 -1.30 -6.82
N LEU A 168 5.13 -0.11 -7.43
CA LEU A 168 4.85 1.15 -6.77
C LEU A 168 3.50 1.67 -7.29
N GLU A 169 2.56 1.87 -6.37
CA GLU A 169 1.32 2.59 -6.60
C GLU A 169 1.54 4.08 -6.32
N TYR A 170 1.19 4.92 -7.28
CA TYR A 170 1.34 6.37 -7.16
C TYR A 170 -0.02 7.03 -7.34
N GLY A 171 -0.55 7.63 -6.28
CA GLY A 171 -1.95 8.00 -6.23
C GLY A 171 -2.26 9.33 -5.56
N TYR A 172 -3.53 9.70 -5.65
CA TYR A 172 -4.13 10.91 -5.10
C TYR A 172 -5.55 10.67 -4.63
N GLY A 173 -5.93 11.37 -3.56
CA GLY A 173 -7.32 11.49 -3.12
C GLY A 173 -7.87 10.25 -2.41
N GLY A 174 -7.01 9.55 -1.68
CA GLY A 174 -7.43 8.45 -0.82
C GLY A 174 -8.43 8.89 0.23
N LEU A 175 -9.42 8.02 0.49
CA LEU A 175 -10.45 8.25 1.48
C LEU A 175 -9.82 8.39 2.88
N GLN A 176 -10.17 9.48 3.56
CA GLN A 176 -9.92 9.62 4.99
C GLN A 176 -11.17 9.17 5.74
N VAL A 177 -10.98 8.25 6.68
CA VAL A 177 -12.06 7.54 7.36
C VAL A 177 -12.22 8.03 8.78
N ASP A 178 -13.47 8.31 9.16
CA ASP A 178 -13.86 8.35 10.57
C ASP A 178 -14.26 6.92 10.98
N TRP A 179 -13.42 6.30 11.80
CA TRP A 179 -13.61 4.91 12.21
C TRP A 179 -14.82 4.68 13.10
N ALA A 180 -15.40 5.73 13.68
CA ALA A 180 -16.65 5.63 14.42
C ALA A 180 -17.86 5.43 13.50
N GLU A 181 -17.76 5.89 12.26
CA GLU A 181 -18.84 5.83 11.25
C GLU A 181 -18.60 4.76 10.18
N HIS A 182 -17.40 4.15 10.14
CA HIS A 182 -17.04 3.16 9.15
C HIS A 182 -17.53 1.77 9.53
N SER A 183 -18.04 1.05 8.53
CA SER A 183 -18.32 -0.38 8.62
C SER A 183 -17.59 -1.11 7.51
N ALA A 184 -16.77 -2.09 7.88
CA ALA A 184 -16.06 -2.93 6.92
C ALA A 184 -17.06 -3.64 5.98
N PHE A 185 -16.75 -3.70 4.70
CA PHE A 185 -17.56 -4.39 3.70
C PHE A 185 -16.73 -5.33 2.84
N GLU A 186 -17.41 -6.30 2.21
CA GLU A 186 -16.79 -7.22 1.28
C GLU A 186 -17.09 -6.80 -0.16
N PHE A 187 -16.11 -6.94 -1.03
CA PHE A 187 -16.25 -6.62 -2.44
C PHE A 187 -15.44 -7.58 -3.33
N THR A 188 -15.81 -7.62 -4.62
CA THR A 188 -15.21 -8.52 -5.61
C THR A 188 -14.67 -7.79 -6.84
N ARG A 189 -14.79 -6.45 -6.86
CA ARG A 189 -14.34 -5.59 -7.95
C ARG A 189 -13.30 -4.61 -7.44
N VAL A 190 -12.09 -4.65 -7.97
CA VAL A 190 -10.95 -3.81 -7.55
C VAL A 190 -11.25 -2.32 -7.67
N SER A 191 -11.83 -1.90 -8.79
CA SER A 191 -11.89 -0.49 -9.17
C SER A 191 -13.28 -0.08 -9.63
N ILE A 192 -13.60 1.19 -9.45
CA ILE A 192 -14.79 1.83 -10.04
C ILE A 192 -14.59 1.92 -11.56
N TRP A 193 -13.38 2.29 -11.98
CA TRP A 193 -12.94 2.36 -13.36
C TRP A 193 -11.42 2.21 -13.45
N GLY A 194 -10.90 1.86 -14.62
CA GLY A 194 -9.46 1.74 -14.88
C GLY A 194 -8.79 0.56 -14.19
N HIS A 195 -7.52 0.70 -13.87
CA HIS A 195 -6.63 -0.33 -13.32
C HIS A 195 -6.65 -1.62 -14.14
N ASP A 196 -6.32 -1.51 -15.42
CA ASP A 196 -6.06 -2.67 -16.25
C ASP A 196 -4.67 -3.23 -15.89
N PHE A 197 -4.65 -4.35 -15.20
CA PHE A 197 -3.41 -5.05 -14.80
C PHE A 197 -2.83 -5.92 -15.93
N SER A 198 -3.52 -6.09 -17.05
CA SER A 198 -3.00 -6.88 -18.18
C SER A 198 -1.78 -6.24 -18.85
N VAL A 199 -1.66 -4.92 -18.75
CA VAL A 199 -0.51 -4.15 -19.28
C VAL A 199 0.82 -4.53 -18.63
N GLY A 200 0.80 -5.00 -17.39
CA GLY A 200 2.00 -5.44 -16.66
C GLY A 200 2.46 -6.86 -16.99
N GLN A 201 1.69 -7.58 -17.79
CA GLN A 201 1.97 -8.96 -18.20
C GLN A 201 2.62 -9.06 -19.59
N GLN A 202 2.88 -7.91 -20.24
CA GLN A 202 3.47 -7.82 -21.59
C GLN A 202 5.00 -7.67 -21.54
#